data_b6d0d0a952aaad6984459128ec66053a
#
_entry.id   b6d0d0a952aaad6984459128ec66053a
#
_cell.length_a   1.000
_cell.length_b   1.000
_cell.length_c   1.000
_cell.angle_alpha   90.00
_cell.angle_beta   90.00
_cell.angle_gamma   90.00
#
_symmetry.space_group_name_H-M   'P 1'
#
loop_
_entity.id
_entity.type
_entity.pdbx_description
1 polymer ?
#
loop_
_entity_poly.entity_id
_entity_poly.type
_entity_poly.pdbx_seq_one_letter_code
_entity_poly.pdbx_strand_id
1 'polypeptide(L)'
;MAIEKKFITDGVRNVRVEKFLTKELKRAGYGGMDITRTPLGTQVTIFAEKPGIVIGKGGKQVRQLTQDLAVTYAIESPQVEVQQVQNPNFNAQIMAERLANALERGWYFRKAGQSTIRRVMDSGALGCEVIIAGKLTGARARTQKFTEGYVKHCGEPSETIVEKGYAVAVKKLGTIGVQVKIVPPDARLPDTFDVLAPAPKQAPVPPAEPEEVGEDEFEDIPDEEYVEER
;
A
#
# COMPACT_ATOMS: atom_id res chain seq x y z
N MET A 1 19.36 -29.75 -8.38
CA MET A 1 17.91 -29.53 -8.42
C MET A 1 17.59 -28.67 -9.61
N ALA A 2 16.47 -28.91 -10.31
CA ALA A 2 16.03 -28.01 -11.37
C ALA A 2 15.72 -26.61 -10.76
N ILE A 3 16.08 -25.55 -11.46
CA ILE A 3 15.92 -24.15 -11.03
C ILE A 3 14.47 -23.85 -10.67
N GLU A 4 13.52 -24.37 -11.45
CA GLU A 4 12.09 -24.25 -11.22
C GLU A 4 11.65 -24.75 -9.84
N LYS A 5 12.17 -25.93 -9.43
CA LYS A 5 11.88 -26.51 -8.13
C LYS A 5 12.39 -25.65 -6.98
N LYS A 6 13.52 -24.94 -7.18
CA LYS A 6 14.07 -24.00 -6.20
C LYS A 6 13.12 -22.82 -6.00
N PHE A 7 12.64 -22.20 -7.08
CA PHE A 7 11.69 -21.08 -6.98
C PHE A 7 10.40 -21.47 -6.25
N ILE A 8 9.86 -22.64 -6.57
CA ILE A 8 8.64 -23.14 -5.89
C ILE A 8 8.90 -23.36 -4.39
N THR A 9 10.03 -23.99 -4.04
CA THR A 9 10.36 -24.23 -2.63
C THR A 9 10.59 -22.94 -1.86
N ASP A 10 11.22 -21.94 -2.46
CA ASP A 10 11.42 -20.63 -1.87
C ASP A 10 10.08 -19.89 -1.69
N GLY A 11 9.21 -19.92 -2.69
CA GLY A 11 7.86 -19.35 -2.60
C GLY A 11 7.02 -19.96 -1.48
N VAL A 12 7.03 -21.31 -1.38
CA VAL A 12 6.33 -22.02 -0.30
C VAL A 12 6.91 -21.67 1.08
N ARG A 13 8.24 -21.50 1.17
CA ARG A 13 8.89 -21.07 2.41
C ARG A 13 8.43 -19.67 2.82
N ASN A 14 8.42 -18.71 1.89
CA ASN A 14 7.98 -17.34 2.16
C ASN A 14 6.54 -17.30 2.68
N VAL A 15 5.61 -18.01 2.04
CA VAL A 15 4.21 -18.10 2.49
C VAL A 15 4.09 -18.73 3.90
N ARG A 16 4.93 -19.71 4.22
CA ARG A 16 4.94 -20.30 5.58
C ARG A 16 5.44 -19.32 6.63
N VAL A 17 6.48 -18.56 6.31
CA VAL A 17 7.03 -17.49 7.19
C VAL A 17 5.98 -16.41 7.41
N GLU A 18 5.30 -15.97 6.35
CA GLU A 18 4.24 -14.97 6.43
C GLU A 18 3.11 -15.42 7.37
N LYS A 19 2.63 -16.65 7.21
CA LYS A 19 1.60 -17.21 8.10
C LYS A 19 2.05 -17.30 9.56
N PHE A 20 3.31 -17.62 9.79
CA PHE A 20 3.88 -17.65 11.14
C PHE A 20 3.92 -16.25 11.75
N LEU A 21 4.46 -15.26 11.02
CA LEU A 21 4.55 -13.88 11.48
C LEU A 21 3.15 -13.28 11.71
N THR A 22 2.20 -13.52 10.83
CA THR A 22 0.81 -13.08 11.01
C THR A 22 0.22 -13.61 12.32
N LYS A 23 0.52 -14.85 12.69
CA LYS A 23 0.01 -15.45 13.92
C LYS A 23 0.68 -14.88 15.18
N GLU A 24 2.02 -14.79 15.17
CA GLU A 24 2.81 -14.33 16.33
C GLU A 24 2.65 -12.81 16.55
N LEU A 25 2.59 -12.03 15.48
CA LEU A 25 2.56 -10.57 15.53
C LEU A 25 1.14 -9.97 15.51
N LYS A 26 0.10 -10.77 15.66
CA LYS A 26 -1.30 -10.31 15.70
C LYS A 26 -1.51 -9.15 16.68
N ARG A 27 -0.83 -9.13 17.84
CA ARG A 27 -0.93 -8.06 18.84
C ARG A 27 -0.20 -6.79 18.47
N ALA A 28 0.82 -6.89 17.63
CA ALA A 28 1.64 -5.77 17.18
C ALA A 28 1.02 -5.00 15.99
N GLY A 29 -0.01 -5.56 15.36
CA GLY A 29 -0.59 -5.05 14.12
C GLY A 29 0.35 -5.32 12.95
N TYR A 30 0.39 -6.58 12.51
CA TYR A 30 1.20 -7.02 11.36
C TYR A 30 0.65 -6.42 10.07
N GLY A 31 1.48 -5.70 9.34
CA GLY A 31 1.11 -5.03 8.08
C GLY A 31 1.63 -5.71 6.82
N GLY A 32 2.59 -6.62 6.96
CA GLY A 32 3.23 -7.31 5.84
C GLY A 32 4.70 -7.60 6.14
N MET A 33 5.35 -8.33 5.23
CA MET A 33 6.78 -8.59 5.28
C MET A 33 7.39 -8.50 3.89
N ASP A 34 8.68 -8.22 3.85
CA ASP A 34 9.52 -8.34 2.66
C ASP A 34 10.76 -9.19 2.99
N ILE A 35 11.16 -10.05 2.05
CA ILE A 35 12.32 -10.92 2.19
C ILE A 35 13.30 -10.63 1.09
N THR A 36 14.42 -10.05 1.44
CA THR A 36 15.54 -9.74 0.54
C THR A 36 16.75 -10.63 0.84
N ARG A 37 17.34 -11.17 -0.20
CA ARG A 37 18.61 -11.91 -0.07
C ARG A 37 19.78 -10.97 -0.26
N THR A 38 20.62 -10.86 0.76
CA THR A 38 21.85 -10.10 0.73
C THR A 38 23.06 -11.04 0.73
N PRO A 39 24.24 -10.60 0.31
CA PRO A 39 25.45 -11.42 0.38
C PRO A 39 25.81 -11.89 1.80
N LEU A 40 25.34 -11.16 2.83
CA LEU A 40 25.61 -11.45 4.25
C LEU A 40 24.56 -12.37 4.89
N GLY A 41 23.45 -12.64 4.18
CA GLY A 41 22.34 -13.45 4.70
C GLY A 41 21.00 -13.02 4.14
N THR A 42 19.92 -13.48 4.76
CA THR A 42 18.55 -13.14 4.35
C THR A 42 17.99 -12.09 5.30
N GLN A 43 17.69 -10.90 4.76
CA GLN A 43 17.03 -9.83 5.50
C GLN A 43 15.52 -10.03 5.42
N VAL A 44 14.85 -10.03 6.57
CA VAL A 44 13.40 -10.10 6.72
C VAL A 44 12.92 -8.79 7.31
N THR A 45 12.35 -7.94 6.47
CA THR A 45 11.76 -6.66 6.89
C THR A 45 10.31 -6.88 7.27
N ILE A 46 9.93 -6.54 8.49
CA ILE A 46 8.58 -6.69 9.03
C ILE A 46 7.95 -5.31 9.17
N PHE A 47 6.81 -5.11 8.53
CA PHE A 47 6.02 -3.90 8.66
C PHE A 47 5.00 -4.07 9.79
N ALA A 48 5.07 -3.22 10.81
CA ALA A 48 4.18 -3.30 11.97
C ALA A 48 3.63 -1.92 12.38
N GLU A 49 2.42 -1.90 12.92
CA GLU A 49 1.83 -0.69 13.51
C GLU A 49 2.61 -0.25 14.75
N LYS A 50 3.00 -1.23 15.60
CA LYS A 50 3.68 -0.99 16.88
C LYS A 50 5.00 -1.75 16.93
N PRO A 51 6.09 -1.18 16.40
CA PRO A 51 7.38 -1.86 16.33
C PRO A 51 7.93 -2.24 17.72
N GLY A 52 7.63 -1.45 18.76
CA GLY A 52 8.06 -1.76 20.12
C GLY A 52 7.53 -3.10 20.67
N ILE A 53 6.37 -3.57 20.22
CA ILE A 53 5.84 -4.89 20.60
C ILE A 53 6.60 -6.00 19.89
N VAL A 54 6.99 -5.80 18.63
CA VAL A 54 7.78 -6.78 17.87
C VAL A 54 9.18 -6.93 18.45
N ILE A 55 9.81 -5.82 18.81
CA ILE A 55 11.14 -5.81 19.42
C ILE A 55 11.10 -6.46 20.82
N GLY A 56 10.07 -6.14 21.61
CA GLY A 56 9.90 -6.64 22.97
C GLY A 56 10.92 -6.08 23.98
N LYS A 57 10.83 -6.50 25.23
CA LYS A 57 11.71 -6.03 26.30
C LYS A 57 13.18 -6.49 26.05
N GLY A 58 14.08 -5.55 25.83
CA GLY A 58 15.49 -5.84 25.60
C GLY A 58 15.78 -6.67 24.34
N GLY A 59 14.90 -6.62 23.33
CA GLY A 59 15.07 -7.36 22.08
C GLY A 59 14.85 -8.87 22.19
N LYS A 60 14.21 -9.36 23.25
CA LYS A 60 13.97 -10.81 23.43
C LYS A 60 13.09 -11.39 22.34
N GLN A 61 12.04 -10.67 21.94
CA GLN A 61 11.08 -11.16 20.96
C GLN A 61 11.69 -11.24 19.56
N VAL A 62 12.44 -10.22 19.15
CA VAL A 62 13.16 -10.25 17.87
C VAL A 62 14.18 -11.39 17.83
N ARG A 63 14.95 -11.61 18.91
CA ARG A 63 15.92 -12.72 18.99
C ARG A 63 15.23 -14.07 18.89
N GLN A 64 14.09 -14.25 19.55
CA GLN A 64 13.29 -15.48 19.46
C GLN A 64 12.78 -15.67 18.03
N LEU A 65 12.20 -14.64 17.41
CA LEU A 65 11.76 -14.70 16.01
C LEU A 65 12.90 -15.05 15.06
N THR A 66 14.09 -14.44 15.24
CA THR A 66 15.28 -14.75 14.44
C THR A 66 15.70 -16.21 14.58
N GLN A 67 15.67 -16.74 15.80
CA GLN A 67 15.98 -18.14 16.07
C GLN A 67 14.94 -19.08 15.45
N ASP A 68 13.64 -18.78 15.57
CA ASP A 68 12.56 -19.58 15.00
C ASP A 68 12.63 -19.60 13.46
N LEU A 69 12.99 -18.46 12.84
CA LEU A 69 13.20 -18.35 11.40
C LEU A 69 14.40 -19.21 10.93
N ALA A 70 15.48 -19.23 11.68
CA ALA A 70 16.64 -20.05 11.36
C ALA A 70 16.37 -21.55 11.52
N VAL A 71 15.78 -21.97 12.66
CA VAL A 71 15.60 -23.38 12.99
C VAL A 71 14.41 -24.00 12.26
N THR A 72 13.25 -23.35 12.30
CA THR A 72 12.01 -23.93 11.77
C THR A 72 11.87 -23.77 10.26
N TYR A 73 12.30 -22.61 9.72
CA TYR A 73 12.13 -22.29 8.30
C TYR A 73 13.41 -22.43 7.48
N ALA A 74 14.52 -22.84 8.12
CA ALA A 74 15.81 -23.04 7.48
C ALA A 74 16.25 -21.86 6.60
N ILE A 75 16.11 -20.63 7.15
CA ILE A 75 16.58 -19.41 6.51
C ILE A 75 18.05 -19.22 6.89
N GLU A 76 18.89 -19.01 5.89
CA GLU A 76 20.33 -18.80 6.10
C GLU A 76 20.59 -17.42 6.69
N SER A 77 21.19 -17.34 7.88
CA SER A 77 21.58 -16.11 8.58
C SER A 77 20.48 -15.03 8.54
N PRO A 78 19.28 -15.29 9.12
CA PRO A 78 18.19 -14.34 9.07
C PRO A 78 18.50 -13.08 9.89
N GLN A 79 18.33 -11.92 9.26
CA GLN A 79 18.41 -10.62 9.91
C GLN A 79 17.00 -10.02 9.90
N VAL A 80 16.43 -9.78 11.08
CA VAL A 80 15.09 -9.22 11.22
C VAL A 80 15.18 -7.71 11.42
N GLU A 81 14.61 -6.99 10.49
CA GLU A 81 14.40 -5.54 10.57
C GLU A 81 12.91 -5.25 10.81
N VAL A 82 12.62 -4.27 11.66
CA VAL A 82 11.24 -3.86 11.95
C VAL A 82 11.04 -2.43 11.54
N GLN A 83 10.13 -2.24 10.59
CA GLN A 83 9.75 -0.91 10.10
C GLN A 83 8.33 -0.56 10.55
N GLN A 84 8.13 0.71 10.90
CA GLN A 84 6.82 1.21 11.26
C GLN A 84 6.02 1.56 10.01
N VAL A 85 4.77 1.11 9.96
CA VAL A 85 3.82 1.53 8.92
C VAL A 85 3.42 2.99 9.17
N GLN A 86 3.66 3.88 8.20
CA GLN A 86 3.33 5.31 8.32
C GLN A 86 1.83 5.53 8.53
N ASN A 87 1.01 4.97 7.65
CA ASN A 87 -0.45 5.10 7.70
C ASN A 87 -1.12 3.72 7.88
N PRO A 88 -1.30 3.25 9.13
CA PRO A 88 -1.87 1.93 9.38
C PRO A 88 -3.34 1.81 8.93
N ASN A 89 -4.02 2.94 8.68
CA ASN A 89 -5.41 2.94 8.22
C ASN A 89 -5.56 2.56 6.74
N PHE A 90 -4.50 2.68 5.93
CA PHE A 90 -4.52 2.22 4.55
C PHE A 90 -4.17 0.74 4.42
N ASN A 91 -3.49 0.17 5.41
CA ASN A 91 -3.15 -1.25 5.37
C ASN A 91 -4.35 -2.12 5.72
N ALA A 92 -4.82 -2.90 4.75
CA ALA A 92 -6.03 -3.72 4.88
C ALA A 92 -5.87 -4.82 5.94
N GLN A 93 -4.68 -5.40 6.10
CA GLN A 93 -4.44 -6.46 7.08
C GLN A 93 -4.53 -5.94 8.51
N ILE A 94 -3.92 -4.78 8.80
CA ILE A 94 -3.98 -4.13 10.12
C ILE A 94 -5.43 -3.77 10.47
N MET A 95 -6.18 -3.24 9.49
CA MET A 95 -7.57 -2.86 9.70
C MET A 95 -8.47 -4.07 9.90
N ALA A 96 -8.23 -5.17 9.20
CA ALA A 96 -8.95 -6.44 9.42
C ALA A 96 -8.71 -6.99 10.84
N GLU A 97 -7.47 -6.97 11.31
CA GLU A 97 -7.13 -7.41 12.67
C GLU A 97 -7.73 -6.52 13.75
N ARG A 98 -7.70 -5.19 13.57
CA ARG A 98 -8.36 -4.24 14.48
C ARG A 98 -9.85 -4.50 14.56
N LEU A 99 -10.51 -4.74 13.42
CA LEU A 99 -11.93 -5.06 13.37
C LEU A 99 -12.22 -6.42 14.05
N ALA A 100 -11.41 -7.45 13.81
CA ALA A 100 -11.54 -8.74 14.47
C ALA A 100 -11.40 -8.60 15.99
N ASN A 101 -10.40 -7.87 16.48
CA ASN A 101 -10.20 -7.60 17.89
C ASN A 101 -11.37 -6.82 18.51
N ALA A 102 -11.98 -5.86 17.79
CA ALA A 102 -13.17 -5.15 18.25
C ALA A 102 -14.39 -6.09 18.39
N LEU A 103 -14.55 -7.01 17.42
CA LEU A 103 -15.61 -8.02 17.49
C LEU A 103 -15.39 -9.01 18.63
N GLU A 104 -14.16 -9.43 18.92
CA GLU A 104 -13.79 -10.30 20.05
C GLU A 104 -14.09 -9.64 21.40
N ARG A 105 -13.87 -8.33 21.50
CA ARG A 105 -14.22 -7.51 22.70
C ARG A 105 -15.73 -7.32 22.91
N GLY A 106 -16.57 -7.80 21.98
CA GLY A 106 -18.01 -7.73 22.10
C GLY A 106 -18.68 -6.56 21.38
N TRP A 107 -17.98 -5.83 20.55
CA TRP A 107 -18.61 -4.77 19.77
C TRP A 107 -19.66 -5.36 18.82
N TYR A 108 -20.75 -4.60 18.66
CA TYR A 108 -21.80 -4.97 17.73
C TYR A 108 -21.28 -4.81 16.28
N PHE A 109 -21.47 -5.82 15.44
CA PHE A 109 -20.86 -5.90 14.12
C PHE A 109 -21.17 -4.72 13.20
N ARG A 110 -22.40 -4.13 13.27
CA ARG A 110 -22.75 -2.93 12.49
C ARG A 110 -21.95 -1.72 12.92
N LYS A 111 -21.84 -1.47 14.21
CA LYS A 111 -21.05 -0.37 14.76
C LYS A 111 -19.57 -0.55 14.45
N ALA A 112 -19.04 -1.76 14.59
CA ALA A 112 -17.65 -2.08 14.30
C ALA A 112 -17.33 -1.87 12.80
N GLY A 113 -18.18 -2.39 11.90
CA GLY A 113 -18.00 -2.22 10.46
C GLY A 113 -18.03 -0.76 10.01
N GLN A 114 -19.08 -0.02 10.44
CA GLN A 114 -19.18 1.41 10.12
C GLN A 114 -18.04 2.25 10.70
N SER A 115 -17.61 1.96 11.92
CA SER A 115 -16.50 2.69 12.55
C SER A 115 -15.17 2.44 11.81
N THR A 116 -14.97 1.21 11.29
CA THR A 116 -13.78 0.87 10.52
C THR A 116 -13.76 1.60 9.18
N ILE A 117 -14.87 1.57 8.43
CA ILE A 117 -14.98 2.26 7.14
C ILE A 117 -14.77 3.75 7.32
N ARG A 118 -15.47 4.39 8.25
CA ARG A 118 -15.32 5.82 8.51
C ARG A 118 -13.88 6.20 8.79
N ARG A 119 -13.16 5.42 9.61
CA ARG A 119 -11.75 5.67 9.90
C ARG A 119 -10.85 5.59 8.66
N VAL A 120 -11.10 4.63 7.78
CA VAL A 120 -10.36 4.49 6.51
C VAL A 120 -10.67 5.66 5.58
N MET A 121 -11.94 6.04 5.45
CA MET A 121 -12.36 7.16 4.60
C MET A 121 -11.88 8.52 5.14
N ASP A 122 -11.91 8.72 6.46
CA ASP A 122 -11.38 9.93 7.12
C ASP A 122 -9.86 10.09 6.89
N SER A 123 -9.15 8.98 6.64
CA SER A 123 -7.72 9.01 6.29
C SER A 123 -7.46 9.38 4.82
N GLY A 124 -8.52 9.49 3.98
CA GLY A 124 -8.42 9.90 2.58
C GLY A 124 -8.38 8.75 1.57
N ALA A 125 -8.78 7.53 1.93
CA ALA A 125 -8.88 6.42 0.97
C ALA A 125 -9.94 6.70 -0.10
N LEU A 126 -9.72 6.24 -1.34
CA LEU A 126 -10.70 6.35 -2.43
C LEU A 126 -11.95 5.49 -2.20
N GLY A 127 -11.77 4.35 -1.52
CA GLY A 127 -12.88 3.48 -1.19
C GLY A 127 -12.47 2.36 -0.24
N CYS A 128 -13.47 1.87 0.50
CA CYS A 128 -13.30 0.78 1.45
C CYS A 128 -14.51 -0.16 1.41
N GLU A 129 -14.24 -1.44 1.42
CA GLU A 129 -15.25 -2.49 1.55
C GLU A 129 -14.90 -3.38 2.74
N VAL A 130 -15.86 -3.56 3.63
CA VAL A 130 -15.75 -4.45 4.79
C VAL A 130 -16.80 -5.52 4.70
N ILE A 131 -16.38 -6.78 4.72
CA ILE A 131 -17.24 -7.96 4.73
C ILE A 131 -17.06 -8.70 6.04
N ILE A 132 -18.16 -8.92 6.75
CA ILE A 132 -18.19 -9.67 8.00
C ILE A 132 -19.12 -10.87 7.79
N ALA A 133 -18.57 -12.08 7.92
CA ALA A 133 -19.29 -13.32 7.67
C ALA A 133 -19.23 -14.26 8.88
N GLY A 134 -20.36 -14.83 9.24
CA GLY A 134 -20.44 -15.79 10.35
C GLY A 134 -21.75 -15.70 11.12
N LYS A 135 -21.77 -16.22 12.35
CA LYS A 135 -22.91 -16.11 13.25
C LYS A 135 -22.96 -14.71 13.89
N LEU A 136 -23.67 -13.79 13.27
CA LEU A 136 -23.71 -12.39 13.70
C LEU A 136 -24.80 -12.10 14.73
N THR A 137 -26.02 -12.55 14.48
CA THR A 137 -27.20 -12.26 15.34
C THR A 137 -27.91 -13.51 15.86
N GLY A 138 -27.77 -14.64 15.21
CA GLY A 138 -28.44 -15.87 15.57
C GLY A 138 -27.62 -17.10 15.22
N ALA A 139 -28.23 -18.28 15.29
CA ALA A 139 -27.57 -19.56 15.00
C ALA A 139 -27.15 -19.70 13.51
N ARG A 140 -27.96 -19.12 12.59
CA ARG A 140 -27.69 -19.16 11.16
C ARG A 140 -26.60 -18.15 10.78
N ALA A 141 -25.62 -18.58 10.00
CA ALA A 141 -24.58 -17.70 9.46
C ALA A 141 -25.17 -16.68 8.47
N ARG A 142 -24.65 -15.46 8.52
CA ARG A 142 -24.99 -14.35 7.62
C ARG A 142 -23.73 -13.63 7.20
N THR A 143 -23.76 -13.10 6.01
CA THR A 143 -22.71 -12.18 5.52
C THR A 143 -23.29 -10.78 5.49
N GLN A 144 -22.57 -9.85 6.09
CA GLN A 144 -22.89 -8.43 6.05
C GLN A 144 -21.76 -7.69 5.36
N LYS A 145 -22.12 -6.94 4.33
CA LYS A 145 -21.21 -6.11 3.54
C LYS A 145 -21.48 -4.64 3.87
N PHE A 146 -20.41 -3.89 4.07
CA PHE A 146 -20.40 -2.44 4.22
C PHE A 146 -19.46 -1.88 3.17
N THR A 147 -19.87 -0.87 2.43
CA THR A 147 -19.07 -0.28 1.34
C THR A 147 -19.22 1.23 1.40
N GLU A 148 -18.13 1.94 1.19
CA GLU A 148 -18.10 3.40 1.04
C GLU A 148 -17.01 3.78 0.05
N GLY A 149 -17.28 4.78 -0.79
CA GLY A 149 -16.40 5.16 -1.89
C GLY A 149 -16.39 4.16 -3.04
N TYR A 150 -15.31 4.15 -3.80
CA TYR A 150 -15.16 3.35 -5.00
C TYR A 150 -14.21 2.16 -4.77
N VAL A 151 -14.68 0.95 -5.04
CA VAL A 151 -13.86 -0.28 -4.95
C VAL A 151 -14.01 -1.10 -6.22
N LYS A 152 -12.89 -1.33 -6.91
CA LYS A 152 -12.85 -2.16 -8.11
C LYS A 152 -12.93 -3.64 -7.74
N HIS A 153 -13.80 -4.40 -8.42
CA HIS A 153 -14.02 -5.82 -8.13
C HIS A 153 -13.47 -6.76 -9.20
N CYS A 154 -13.18 -6.26 -10.39
CA CYS A 154 -12.80 -7.07 -11.55
C CYS A 154 -11.56 -6.51 -12.25
N GLY A 155 -10.90 -7.40 -13.00
CA GLY A 155 -9.71 -7.09 -13.78
C GLY A 155 -8.43 -6.96 -12.94
N GLU A 156 -7.32 -6.76 -13.61
CA GLU A 156 -6.00 -6.58 -13.01
C GLU A 156 -5.95 -5.50 -11.90
N PRO A 157 -6.64 -4.34 -12.06
CA PRO A 157 -6.68 -3.32 -11.00
C PRO A 157 -7.22 -3.82 -9.66
N SER A 158 -8.10 -4.83 -9.66
CA SER A 158 -8.60 -5.44 -8.41
C SER A 158 -7.57 -6.30 -7.69
N GLU A 159 -6.48 -6.70 -8.36
CA GLU A 159 -5.41 -7.52 -7.77
C GLU A 159 -4.21 -6.66 -7.39
N THR A 160 -3.89 -5.67 -8.20
CA THR A 160 -2.72 -4.81 -8.04
C THR A 160 -2.96 -3.61 -7.14
N ILE A 161 -4.11 -2.95 -7.28
CA ILE A 161 -4.41 -1.69 -6.60
C ILE A 161 -5.15 -1.92 -5.26
N VAL A 162 -6.07 -2.91 -5.23
CA VAL A 162 -6.91 -3.12 -4.06
C VAL A 162 -6.20 -3.97 -3.01
N GLU A 163 -5.82 -3.37 -1.91
CA GLU A 163 -5.28 -4.10 -0.77
C GLU A 163 -6.36 -4.94 -0.10
N LYS A 164 -6.04 -6.21 0.17
CA LYS A 164 -6.96 -7.18 0.77
C LYS A 164 -6.39 -7.69 2.09
N GLY A 165 -7.16 -7.53 3.17
CA GLY A 165 -6.80 -8.06 4.49
C GLY A 165 -7.84 -9.05 4.99
N TYR A 166 -7.37 -10.10 5.66
CA TYR A 166 -8.20 -11.14 6.25
C TYR A 166 -7.90 -11.33 7.72
N ALA A 167 -8.92 -11.42 8.52
CA ALA A 167 -8.78 -11.76 9.94
C ALA A 167 -9.94 -12.64 10.41
N VAL A 168 -9.69 -13.41 11.45
CA VAL A 168 -10.70 -14.26 12.08
C VAL A 168 -10.89 -13.83 13.52
N ALA A 169 -12.12 -13.49 13.88
CA ALA A 169 -12.52 -13.18 15.25
C ALA A 169 -13.13 -14.44 15.90
N VAL A 170 -12.60 -14.82 17.06
CA VAL A 170 -13.07 -16.00 17.81
C VAL A 170 -14.03 -15.55 18.89
N LYS A 171 -15.28 -16.01 18.84
CA LYS A 171 -16.31 -15.76 19.85
C LYS A 171 -16.79 -17.04 20.53
N LYS A 172 -17.49 -16.91 21.64
CA LYS A 172 -18.08 -18.07 22.35
C LYS A 172 -18.97 -18.96 21.46
N LEU A 173 -19.69 -18.35 20.50
CA LEU A 173 -20.62 -19.04 19.59
C LEU A 173 -19.97 -19.56 18.30
N GLY A 174 -18.69 -19.34 18.09
CA GLY A 174 -17.95 -19.71 16.90
C GLY A 174 -17.06 -18.61 16.37
N THR A 175 -16.58 -18.81 15.16
CA THR A 175 -15.68 -17.87 14.48
C THR A 175 -16.44 -16.95 13.53
N ILE A 176 -15.96 -15.74 13.38
CA ILE A 176 -16.46 -14.74 12.43
C ILE A 176 -15.30 -14.38 11.52
N GLY A 177 -15.47 -14.55 10.21
CA GLY A 177 -14.53 -14.10 9.20
C GLY A 177 -14.71 -12.62 8.93
N VAL A 178 -13.60 -11.92 8.82
CA VAL A 178 -13.51 -10.50 8.47
C VAL A 178 -12.63 -10.36 7.25
N GLN A 179 -13.14 -9.65 6.24
CA GLN A 179 -12.38 -9.26 5.06
C GLN A 179 -12.49 -7.75 4.92
N VAL A 180 -11.36 -7.09 4.71
CA VAL A 180 -11.29 -5.66 4.43
C VAL A 180 -10.58 -5.47 3.10
N LYS A 181 -11.15 -4.64 2.24
CA LYS A 181 -10.53 -4.21 0.99
C LYS A 181 -10.45 -2.70 1.02
N ILE A 182 -9.28 -2.17 0.70
CA ILE A 182 -9.00 -0.74 0.72
C ILE A 182 -8.38 -0.33 -0.61
N VAL A 183 -8.83 0.79 -1.14
CA VAL A 183 -8.21 1.45 -2.29
C VAL A 183 -7.46 2.67 -1.79
N PRO A 184 -6.12 2.68 -1.87
CA PRO A 184 -5.32 3.82 -1.40
C PRO A 184 -5.60 5.09 -2.24
N PRO A 185 -5.29 6.28 -1.71
CA PRO A 185 -5.55 7.55 -2.41
C PRO A 185 -4.71 7.71 -3.68
N ASP A 186 -3.51 7.14 -3.71
CA ASP A 186 -2.55 7.25 -4.81
C ASP A 186 -2.86 6.30 -5.99
N ALA A 187 -3.95 5.55 -5.89
CA ALA A 187 -4.34 4.57 -6.88
C ALA A 187 -4.82 5.25 -8.18
N ARG A 188 -4.06 5.06 -9.25
CA ARG A 188 -4.49 5.46 -10.60
C ARG A 188 -5.31 4.34 -11.22
N LEU A 189 -6.60 4.59 -11.36
CA LEU A 189 -7.51 3.66 -12.02
C LEU A 189 -7.44 3.89 -13.54
N PRO A 190 -7.57 2.84 -14.36
CA PRO A 190 -7.56 2.98 -15.83
C PRO A 190 -8.73 3.80 -16.35
N ASP A 191 -9.78 3.96 -15.55
CA ASP A 191 -10.97 4.72 -15.89
C ASP A 191 -10.86 6.22 -15.52
N THR A 192 -9.77 6.64 -14.82
CA THR A 192 -9.54 8.05 -14.48
C THR A 192 -8.82 8.77 -15.61
N PHE A 193 -9.43 9.81 -16.11
CA PHE A 193 -8.82 10.72 -17.09
C PHE A 193 -8.97 12.16 -16.60
N ASP A 194 -7.93 12.91 -16.76
CA ASP A 194 -7.93 14.34 -16.44
C ASP A 194 -8.46 15.10 -17.66
N VAL A 195 -9.56 15.82 -17.50
CA VAL A 195 -10.06 16.72 -18.53
C VAL A 195 -9.19 17.97 -18.52
N LEU A 196 -8.26 18.04 -19.48
CA LEU A 196 -7.51 19.25 -19.71
C LEU A 196 -8.50 20.32 -20.19
N ALA A 197 -8.65 21.38 -19.41
CA ALA A 197 -9.38 22.57 -19.87
C ALA A 197 -8.76 23.02 -21.20
N PRO A 198 -9.59 23.30 -22.25
CA PRO A 198 -9.06 23.81 -23.52
C PRO A 198 -8.19 25.04 -23.19
N ALA A 199 -6.96 25.04 -23.71
CA ALA A 199 -6.08 26.18 -23.57
C ALA A 199 -6.85 27.46 -23.94
N PRO A 200 -6.76 28.55 -23.16
CA PRO A 200 -7.45 29.79 -23.49
C PRO A 200 -7.06 30.14 -24.92
N LYS A 201 -8.06 30.25 -25.79
CA LYS A 201 -7.85 30.70 -27.16
C LYS A 201 -7.06 32.00 -27.04
N GLN A 202 -5.83 31.98 -27.51
CA GLN A 202 -5.05 33.21 -27.64
C GLN A 202 -5.93 34.19 -28.40
N ALA A 203 -6.24 35.32 -27.78
CA ALA A 203 -6.93 36.39 -28.46
C ALA A 203 -6.17 36.69 -29.75
N PRO A 204 -6.85 36.92 -30.88
CA PRO A 204 -6.14 37.24 -32.12
C PRO A 204 -5.26 38.43 -31.81
N VAL A 205 -3.95 38.27 -32.05
CA VAL A 205 -2.99 39.33 -31.97
C VAL A 205 -3.49 40.44 -32.91
N PRO A 206 -3.73 41.68 -32.41
CA PRO A 206 -4.11 42.76 -33.31
C PRO A 206 -3.04 42.89 -34.39
N PRO A 207 -3.44 43.13 -35.67
CA PRO A 207 -2.47 43.32 -36.74
C PRO A 207 -1.52 44.43 -36.34
N ALA A 208 -0.22 44.13 -36.37
CA ALA A 208 0.81 45.14 -36.16
C ALA A 208 0.58 46.29 -37.12
N GLU A 209 0.41 47.48 -36.58
CA GLU A 209 0.42 48.72 -37.37
C GLU A 209 1.77 48.78 -38.10
N PRO A 210 1.81 49.14 -39.40
CA PRO A 210 3.05 49.28 -40.13
C PRO A 210 3.87 50.44 -39.45
N GLU A 211 5.01 50.11 -38.90
CA GLU A 211 6.00 51.08 -38.51
C GLU A 211 6.38 51.88 -39.74
N GLU A 212 6.12 53.19 -39.69
CA GLU A 212 6.63 54.15 -40.68
C GLU A 212 8.15 54.10 -40.62
N VAL A 213 8.74 53.63 -41.70
CA VAL A 213 10.20 53.64 -41.93
C VAL A 213 10.54 55.11 -42.17
N GLY A 214 11.07 55.76 -41.16
CA GLY A 214 11.69 57.05 -41.28
C GLY A 214 12.94 56.91 -42.16
N GLU A 215 12.86 57.58 -43.34
CA GLU A 215 14.04 57.92 -44.11
C GLU A 215 14.92 58.78 -43.24
N ASP A 216 16.16 58.40 -43.06
CA ASP A 216 17.35 59.23 -42.94
C ASP A 216 18.43 58.52 -42.10
N GLU A 217 19.53 58.44 -42.76
CA GLU A 217 20.95 58.35 -42.37
C GLU A 217 21.70 57.16 -42.98
N PHE A 218 22.14 57.45 -44.23
CA PHE A 218 23.35 56.83 -44.78
C PHE A 218 24.54 57.50 -44.07
N GLU A 219 25.18 56.80 -43.15
CA GLU A 219 26.54 57.12 -42.73
C GLU A 219 27.51 56.06 -43.21
N ASP A 220 28.54 56.59 -43.82
CA ASP A 220 29.65 55.98 -44.52
C ASP A 220 30.35 54.84 -43.73
N ILE A 221 30.54 53.72 -44.41
CA ILE A 221 31.42 52.65 -43.96
C ILE A 221 32.79 52.91 -44.63
N PRO A 222 33.87 53.09 -43.86
CA PRO A 222 35.22 53.07 -44.46
C PRO A 222 35.69 51.64 -44.63
N ASP A 223 36.17 51.38 -45.84
CA ASP A 223 36.97 50.21 -46.23
C ASP A 223 38.28 50.18 -45.44
N GLU A 224 38.60 49.05 -44.81
CA GLU A 224 39.94 48.55 -44.44
C GLU A 224 39.71 47.22 -43.69
N GLU A 225 40.33 46.15 -43.95
CA GLU A 225 41.57 45.67 -44.52
C GLU A 225 41.50 44.13 -44.45
N TYR A 226 41.73 43.51 -45.58
CA TYR A 226 42.00 42.09 -45.66
C TYR A 226 43.39 41.81 -45.07
N VAL A 227 43.43 40.96 -44.05
CA VAL A 227 44.67 40.25 -43.68
C VAL A 227 44.44 38.77 -43.78
N GLU A 228 45.00 38.17 -44.81
CA GLU A 228 45.38 36.77 -44.95
C GLU A 228 46.39 36.42 -43.85
N GLU A 229 46.18 35.32 -43.17
CA GLU A 229 47.23 34.43 -42.73
C GLU A 229 46.72 33.00 -42.53
N ARG A 230 47.15 32.17 -43.42
CA ARG A 230 47.67 30.80 -43.42
C ARG A 230 47.12 29.79 -42.38
#